data_b97f484ddd7461d7b689f24ef12869bd
#
_entry.id   b97f484ddd7461d7b689f24ef12869bd
#
_cell.length_a   1.000
_cell.length_b   1.000
_cell.length_c   1.000
_cell.angle_alpha   90.00
_cell.angle_beta   90.00
_cell.angle_gamma   90.00
#
_symmetry.space_group_name_H-M   'P 1'
#
loop_
_entity.id
_entity.type
_entity.pdbx_description
1 polymer ?
#
loop_
_entity_poly.entity_id
_entity_poly.type
_entity_poly.pdbx_seq_one_letter_code
_entity_poly.pdbx_strand_id
1 'polypeptide(L)'
;YWNDHILSDYNSFNDYNYDQKEAKVLRDIGFGVVNSHRNDGVHRGTSFTIGLIDAKNESYRVLSEKTAEHYSFSRSLTSRQSYPSSTMGAIALIRQLHFDADWYSQGESDSKDLAIEALIENKTLPKFFDANDKLNVYRASKLSNEFNLNFIIKGSGKEYENVRELKKFSNTLIIPVNFPKPFDVSNSKLNDKLTINQLRYWNQAPANLGILEKNGISFSITSSDLKNKKEFLSNVRKAIKNGLSEKTAIDALTIIPASSINLDHK
;
A
#
# COMPACT_ATOMS: atom_id res chain seq x y z
N TYR A 1 20.82 -10.36 3.23
CA TYR A 1 20.12 -11.21 4.21
C TYR A 1 20.04 -12.65 3.71
N TRP A 2 19.96 -13.61 4.62
CA TRP A 2 19.95 -15.04 4.28
C TRP A 2 18.72 -15.49 3.47
N ASN A 3 17.66 -14.67 3.43
CA ASN A 3 16.41 -14.98 2.74
C ASN A 3 16.17 -14.00 1.59
N ASP A 4 16.04 -14.51 0.35
CA ASP A 4 15.86 -13.73 -0.88
C ASP A 4 14.53 -12.94 -0.96
N HIS A 5 13.60 -13.16 -0.03
CA HIS A 5 12.35 -12.39 0.03
C HIS A 5 12.50 -11.09 0.82
N ILE A 6 13.68 -10.87 1.43
CA ILE A 6 14.08 -9.66 2.14
C ILE A 6 15.07 -8.89 1.30
N LEU A 7 14.66 -7.74 0.80
CA LEU A 7 15.40 -6.88 -0.12
C LEU A 7 15.57 -5.48 0.49
N SER A 8 15.93 -5.39 1.78
CA SER A 8 15.99 -4.11 2.49
C SER A 8 17.02 -3.14 1.89
N ASP A 9 18.09 -3.68 1.30
CA ASP A 9 19.17 -2.95 0.61
C ASP A 9 18.80 -2.53 -0.82
N TYR A 10 17.66 -2.99 -1.36
CA TYR A 10 17.22 -2.61 -2.70
C TYR A 10 16.60 -1.21 -2.70
N ASN A 11 17.08 -0.34 -3.59
CA ASN A 11 16.47 0.95 -3.86
C ASN A 11 15.83 0.98 -5.25
N SER A 12 14.51 1.13 -5.30
CA SER A 12 13.75 1.14 -6.55
C SER A 12 14.13 2.27 -7.50
N PHE A 13 14.78 3.33 -7.01
CA PHE A 13 15.28 4.42 -7.84
C PHE A 13 16.40 3.97 -8.79
N ASN A 14 17.19 2.96 -8.43
CA ASN A 14 18.27 2.44 -9.28
C ASN A 14 17.76 1.86 -10.61
N ASP A 15 16.52 1.36 -10.63
CA ASP A 15 15.88 0.81 -11.83
C ASP A 15 14.89 1.81 -12.46
N TYR A 16 14.93 3.08 -12.03
CA TYR A 16 14.01 4.10 -12.53
C TYR A 16 14.14 4.30 -14.03
N ASN A 17 13.02 4.13 -14.71
CA ASN A 17 12.86 4.46 -16.13
C ASN A 17 11.52 5.17 -16.33
N TYR A 18 11.56 6.41 -16.82
CA TYR A 18 10.36 7.20 -16.99
C TYR A 18 9.58 6.80 -18.24
N ASP A 19 8.40 6.24 -18.05
CA ASP A 19 7.45 6.00 -19.15
C ASP A 19 6.50 7.19 -19.33
N GLN A 20 6.73 7.96 -20.38
CA GLN A 20 5.93 9.15 -20.70
C GLN A 20 4.46 8.82 -21.01
N LYS A 21 4.16 7.62 -21.56
CA LYS A 21 2.79 7.20 -21.88
C LYS A 21 2.00 6.88 -20.61
N GLU A 22 2.60 6.11 -19.69
CA GLU A 22 2.00 5.81 -18.38
C GLU A 22 1.84 7.09 -17.56
N ALA A 23 2.86 7.93 -17.50
CA ALA A 23 2.79 9.22 -16.82
C ALA A 23 1.65 10.10 -17.34
N LYS A 24 1.46 10.14 -18.68
CA LYS A 24 0.32 10.86 -19.28
C LYS A 24 -1.02 10.30 -18.83
N VAL A 25 -1.19 8.98 -18.82
CA VAL A 25 -2.44 8.35 -18.34
C VAL A 25 -2.76 8.75 -16.90
N LEU A 26 -1.75 8.81 -16.03
CA LEU A 26 -1.92 9.20 -14.63
C LEU A 26 -2.23 10.71 -14.51
N ARG A 27 -1.56 11.57 -15.28
CA ARG A 27 -1.87 13.01 -15.32
C ARG A 27 -3.31 13.27 -15.77
N ASP A 28 -3.75 12.58 -16.83
CA ASP A 28 -5.10 12.73 -17.39
C ASP A 28 -6.21 12.40 -16.39
N ILE A 29 -5.92 11.63 -15.35
CA ILE A 29 -6.84 11.32 -14.24
C ILE A 29 -6.57 12.11 -12.96
N GLY A 30 -5.65 13.09 -13.02
CA GLY A 30 -5.44 14.08 -11.96
C GLY A 30 -4.27 13.82 -11.01
N PHE A 31 -3.43 12.79 -11.24
CA PHE A 31 -2.21 12.59 -10.43
C PHE A 31 -1.09 13.54 -10.90
N GLY A 32 -0.51 14.30 -9.98
CA GLY A 32 0.67 15.13 -10.21
C GLY A 32 1.97 14.49 -9.75
N VAL A 33 1.88 13.61 -8.74
CA VAL A 33 3.02 12.95 -8.08
C VAL A 33 2.71 11.46 -7.91
N VAL A 34 3.72 10.63 -8.01
CA VAL A 34 3.63 9.20 -7.72
C VAL A 34 4.81 8.75 -6.86
N ASN A 35 4.52 7.84 -5.92
CA ASN A 35 5.52 7.07 -5.21
C ASN A 35 5.60 5.69 -5.87
N SER A 36 6.79 5.33 -6.35
CA SER A 36 7.01 4.09 -7.09
C SER A 36 7.94 3.16 -6.32
N HIS A 37 7.59 1.88 -6.28
CA HIS A 37 8.37 0.85 -5.59
C HIS A 37 8.33 -0.48 -6.31
N ARG A 38 9.27 -1.36 -6.02
CA ARG A 38 9.24 -2.77 -6.46
C ARG A 38 8.07 -3.49 -5.82
N ASN A 39 7.29 -4.23 -6.62
CA ASN A 39 6.13 -4.98 -6.14
C ASN A 39 6.43 -6.49 -6.04
N ASP A 40 7.54 -6.86 -5.40
CA ASP A 40 7.98 -8.25 -5.27
C ASP A 40 8.75 -8.47 -3.95
N GLY A 41 8.40 -9.52 -3.21
CA GLY A 41 9.04 -9.87 -1.94
C GLY A 41 8.25 -9.48 -0.68
N VAL A 42 8.76 -9.96 0.45
CA VAL A 42 8.20 -9.69 1.79
C VAL A 42 8.66 -8.32 2.30
N HIS A 43 9.95 -8.03 2.23
CA HIS A 43 10.49 -6.68 2.34
C HIS A 43 11.01 -6.27 0.96
N ARG A 44 10.42 -5.21 0.40
CA ARG A 44 10.60 -4.83 -1.01
C ARG A 44 11.65 -3.75 -1.24
N GLY A 45 12.37 -3.36 -0.18
CA GLY A 45 13.29 -2.23 -0.20
C GLY A 45 12.60 -0.88 -0.18
N THR A 46 13.27 0.13 -0.72
CA THR A 46 12.79 1.52 -0.68
C THR A 46 12.15 1.97 -1.99
N SER A 47 11.15 2.84 -1.85
CA SER A 47 10.51 3.56 -2.95
C SER A 47 11.17 4.90 -3.22
N PHE A 48 10.83 5.49 -4.35
CA PHE A 48 11.17 6.86 -4.72
C PHE A 48 9.91 7.64 -5.14
N THR A 49 9.98 8.97 -5.09
CA THR A 49 8.85 9.84 -5.45
C THR A 49 9.22 10.77 -6.58
N ILE A 50 8.36 10.81 -7.60
CA ILE A 50 8.54 11.65 -8.77
C ILE A 50 7.29 12.49 -9.06
N GLY A 51 7.51 13.69 -9.58
CA GLY A 51 6.48 14.49 -10.25
C GLY A 51 6.23 13.97 -11.66
N LEU A 52 4.96 13.88 -12.03
CA LEU A 52 4.54 13.46 -13.37
C LEU A 52 4.58 14.63 -14.37
N ILE A 53 5.56 15.52 -14.26
CA ILE A 53 5.71 16.68 -15.15
C ILE A 53 6.31 16.28 -16.49
N ASP A 54 5.92 16.99 -17.55
CA ASP A 54 6.50 16.83 -18.88
C ASP A 54 7.75 17.73 -19.01
N ALA A 55 8.82 17.37 -18.30
CA ALA A 55 10.08 18.10 -18.31
C ALA A 55 11.12 17.39 -19.18
N LYS A 56 11.93 18.17 -19.91
CA LYS A 56 13.04 17.66 -20.71
C LYS A 56 14.18 17.11 -19.86
N ASN A 57 14.38 17.67 -18.67
CA ASN A 57 15.41 17.25 -17.72
C ASN A 57 14.80 16.36 -16.63
N GLU A 58 15.32 15.15 -16.47
CA GLU A 58 14.83 14.17 -15.48
C GLU A 58 15.01 14.63 -14.05
N SER A 59 16.03 15.41 -13.73
CA SER A 59 16.29 15.91 -12.38
C SER A 59 15.14 16.79 -11.82
N TYR A 60 14.39 17.44 -12.69
CA TYR A 60 13.19 18.20 -12.25
C TYR A 60 11.99 17.33 -11.86
N ARG A 61 12.02 16.04 -12.20
CA ARG A 61 10.94 15.11 -11.86
C ARG A 61 11.14 14.45 -10.51
N VAL A 62 12.38 14.27 -10.08
CA VAL A 62 12.71 13.53 -8.86
C VAL A 62 12.47 14.42 -7.65
N LEU A 63 11.50 14.06 -6.81
CA LEU A 63 11.21 14.73 -5.55
C LEU A 63 11.98 14.09 -4.39
N SER A 64 12.16 12.77 -4.42
CA SER A 64 12.95 12.02 -3.45
C SER A 64 13.39 10.69 -4.06
N GLU A 65 14.67 10.37 -3.97
CA GLU A 65 15.26 9.10 -4.45
C GLU A 65 15.04 7.95 -3.45
N LYS A 66 14.77 8.26 -2.20
CA LYS A 66 14.51 7.31 -1.12
C LYS A 66 13.40 7.86 -0.24
N THR A 67 12.19 7.32 -0.39
CA THR A 67 10.99 7.91 0.23
C THR A 67 10.45 7.06 1.38
N ALA A 68 10.27 5.76 1.19
CA ALA A 68 9.64 4.88 2.16
C ALA A 68 10.08 3.43 1.97
N GLU A 69 9.96 2.60 2.99
CA GLU A 69 10.12 1.14 2.92
C GLU A 69 8.80 0.45 2.62
N HIS A 70 8.86 -0.69 1.93
CA HIS A 70 7.67 -1.43 1.52
C HIS A 70 7.69 -2.88 1.98
N TYR A 71 6.58 -3.32 2.55
CA TYR A 71 6.38 -4.66 3.11
C TYR A 71 5.15 -5.34 2.50
N SER A 72 5.15 -6.65 2.52
CA SER A 72 3.96 -7.46 2.22
C SER A 72 4.05 -8.85 2.86
N PHE A 73 2.97 -9.62 2.78
CA PHE A 73 3.01 -11.05 3.10
C PHE A 73 3.26 -11.92 1.87
N SER A 74 3.47 -11.32 0.69
CA SER A 74 3.71 -12.05 -0.55
C SER A 74 5.19 -12.36 -0.70
N ARG A 75 5.51 -13.62 -0.99
CA ARG A 75 6.87 -14.02 -1.31
C ARG A 75 7.29 -13.46 -2.69
N SER A 76 8.58 -13.35 -2.92
CA SER A 76 9.11 -13.00 -4.23
C SER A 76 8.81 -14.10 -5.25
N LEU A 77 8.40 -13.70 -6.45
CA LEU A 77 8.17 -14.58 -7.58
C LEU A 77 9.46 -14.93 -8.30
N THR A 78 10.52 -14.16 -8.08
CA THR A 78 11.85 -14.36 -8.71
C THR A 78 12.76 -15.24 -7.86
N SER A 79 12.48 -15.42 -6.59
CA SER A 79 13.25 -16.28 -5.69
C SER A 79 12.95 -17.77 -5.91
N ARG A 80 13.98 -18.59 -5.78
CA ARG A 80 13.88 -20.06 -5.77
C ARG A 80 13.70 -20.64 -4.36
N GLN A 81 13.84 -19.81 -3.33
CA GLN A 81 13.63 -20.27 -1.94
C GLN A 81 12.16 -20.61 -1.69
N SER A 82 11.94 -21.74 -1.03
CA SER A 82 10.58 -22.21 -0.71
C SER A 82 9.97 -21.52 0.52
N TYR A 83 10.79 -21.00 1.43
CA TYR A 83 10.36 -20.29 2.64
C TYR A 83 10.43 -18.77 2.41
N PRO A 84 9.36 -18.01 2.75
CA PRO A 84 8.11 -18.45 3.37
C PRO A 84 7.12 -19.06 2.37
N SER A 85 6.43 -20.14 2.77
CA SER A 85 5.39 -20.79 1.95
C SER A 85 3.96 -20.37 2.31
N SER A 86 3.80 -19.56 3.35
CA SER A 86 2.50 -19.13 3.88
C SER A 86 2.57 -17.74 4.50
N THR A 87 1.40 -17.12 4.74
CA THR A 87 1.30 -15.85 5.48
C THR A 87 1.91 -15.96 6.88
N MET A 88 1.77 -17.11 7.56
CA MET A 88 2.36 -17.34 8.87
C MET A 88 3.90 -17.34 8.79
N GLY A 89 4.46 -17.98 7.76
CA GLY A 89 5.91 -17.94 7.50
C GLY A 89 6.40 -16.51 7.17
N ALA A 90 5.63 -15.74 6.39
CA ALA A 90 5.98 -14.34 6.10
C ALA A 90 5.97 -13.47 7.37
N ILE A 91 4.99 -13.67 8.27
CA ILE A 91 4.97 -13.00 9.58
C ILE A 91 6.19 -13.37 10.41
N ALA A 92 6.54 -14.67 10.46
CA ALA A 92 7.72 -15.14 11.19
C ALA A 92 9.02 -14.54 10.60
N LEU A 93 9.12 -14.47 9.27
CA LEU A 93 10.27 -13.88 8.58
C LEU A 93 10.42 -12.37 8.88
N ILE A 94 9.32 -11.60 8.89
CA ILE A 94 9.36 -10.19 9.27
C ILE A 94 9.81 -10.02 10.72
N ARG A 95 9.29 -10.84 11.64
CA ARG A 95 9.74 -10.82 13.05
C ARG A 95 11.22 -11.12 13.16
N GLN A 96 11.67 -12.19 12.49
CA GLN A 96 13.07 -12.56 12.49
C GLN A 96 13.96 -11.43 11.99
N LEU A 97 13.58 -10.77 10.89
CA LEU A 97 14.30 -9.63 10.34
C LEU A 97 14.49 -8.50 11.36
N HIS A 98 13.43 -8.14 12.09
CA HIS A 98 13.51 -7.06 13.09
C HIS A 98 14.29 -7.49 14.34
N PHE A 99 14.16 -8.74 14.80
CA PHE A 99 14.98 -9.23 15.90
C PHE A 99 16.47 -9.33 15.51
N ASP A 100 16.77 -9.79 14.30
CA ASP A 100 18.15 -9.81 13.78
C ASP A 100 18.73 -8.41 13.68
N ALA A 101 17.93 -7.41 13.26
CA ALA A 101 18.36 -6.01 13.21
C ALA A 101 18.62 -5.42 14.60
N ASP A 102 17.77 -5.72 15.55
CA ASP A 102 17.98 -5.29 16.96
C ASP A 102 19.25 -5.92 17.54
N TRP A 103 19.47 -7.21 17.33
CA TRP A 103 20.68 -7.93 17.75
C TRP A 103 21.93 -7.36 17.05
N TYR A 104 21.87 -7.16 15.73
CA TYR A 104 22.98 -6.58 14.95
C TYR A 104 23.36 -5.17 15.43
N SER A 105 22.38 -4.36 15.79
CA SER A 105 22.61 -2.98 16.28
C SER A 105 23.33 -2.93 17.63
N GLN A 106 23.34 -4.03 18.39
CA GLN A 106 24.06 -4.15 19.68
C GLN A 106 25.56 -4.48 19.48
N GLY A 107 26.00 -4.67 18.23
CA GLY A 107 27.39 -4.98 17.92
C GLY A 107 27.76 -6.46 18.13
N GLU A 108 26.78 -7.33 18.22
CA GLU A 108 26.94 -8.77 18.48
C GLU A 108 27.35 -9.57 17.22
N SER A 109 27.31 -8.95 16.03
CA SER A 109 27.58 -9.63 14.76
C SER A 109 29.02 -9.45 14.32
N ASP A 110 29.70 -10.57 14.04
CA ASP A 110 31.05 -10.59 13.44
C ASP A 110 31.04 -10.43 11.90
N SER A 111 29.86 -10.49 11.26
CA SER A 111 29.71 -10.43 9.82
C SER A 111 28.83 -9.26 9.38
N LYS A 112 29.20 -8.66 8.25
CA LYS A 112 28.46 -7.58 7.64
C LYS A 112 27.26 -8.11 6.84
N ASP A 113 26.04 -7.59 7.13
CA ASP A 113 24.83 -7.87 6.36
C ASP A 113 24.23 -6.56 5.82
N LEU A 114 24.33 -6.36 4.50
CA LEU A 114 23.91 -5.11 3.84
C LEU A 114 22.39 -4.87 3.97
N ALA A 115 21.59 -5.91 4.00
CA ALA A 115 20.15 -5.76 4.11
C ALA A 115 19.75 -5.33 5.54
N ILE A 116 20.44 -5.82 6.56
CA ILE A 116 20.23 -5.39 7.95
C ILE A 116 20.71 -3.96 8.14
N GLU A 117 21.90 -3.61 7.62
CA GLU A 117 22.42 -2.25 7.68
C GLU A 117 21.45 -1.25 7.02
N ALA A 118 20.94 -1.58 5.83
CA ALA A 118 19.96 -0.75 5.14
C ALA A 118 18.65 -0.60 5.93
N LEU A 119 18.17 -1.66 6.58
CA LEU A 119 16.98 -1.59 7.43
C LEU A 119 17.19 -0.65 8.63
N ILE A 120 18.37 -0.71 9.25
CA ILE A 120 18.72 0.17 10.38
C ILE A 120 18.85 1.62 9.91
N GLU A 121 19.52 1.87 8.79
CA GLU A 121 19.65 3.19 8.18
C GLU A 121 18.29 3.82 7.86
N ASN A 122 17.37 3.01 7.32
CA ASN A 122 16.05 3.44 6.90
C ASN A 122 15.01 3.51 8.06
N LYS A 123 15.43 3.34 9.31
CA LYS A 123 14.53 3.27 10.49
C LYS A 123 13.54 4.43 10.57
N THR A 124 13.94 5.63 10.13
CA THR A 124 13.11 6.84 10.17
C THR A 124 12.19 7.02 8.97
N LEU A 125 12.37 6.23 7.91
CA LEU A 125 11.52 6.33 6.73
C LEU A 125 10.09 5.83 7.03
N PRO A 126 9.07 6.41 6.38
CA PRO A 126 7.73 5.85 6.39
C PRO A 126 7.73 4.39 5.91
N LYS A 127 6.82 3.60 6.45
CA LYS A 127 6.74 2.17 6.15
C LYS A 127 5.37 1.82 5.61
N PHE A 128 5.32 1.32 4.39
CA PHE A 128 4.10 0.88 3.73
C PHE A 128 3.94 -0.63 3.82
N PHE A 129 2.72 -1.08 4.05
CA PHE A 129 2.40 -2.50 4.05
C PHE A 129 1.28 -2.82 3.08
N ASP A 130 1.53 -3.69 2.11
CA ASP A 130 0.55 -4.16 1.13
C ASP A 130 -0.22 -5.37 1.69
N ALA A 131 -1.47 -5.14 2.10
CA ALA A 131 -2.36 -6.14 2.68
C ALA A 131 -3.57 -6.37 1.76
N ASN A 132 -3.64 -7.56 1.13
CA ASN A 132 -4.60 -7.85 0.07
C ASN A 132 -6.01 -8.22 0.56
N ASP A 133 -6.21 -8.41 1.86
CA ASP A 133 -7.48 -8.77 2.46
C ASP A 133 -7.62 -8.23 3.89
N LYS A 134 -8.86 -8.26 4.41
CA LYS A 134 -9.19 -7.73 5.74
C LYS A 134 -8.41 -8.37 6.89
N LEU A 135 -8.07 -9.65 6.79
CA LEU A 135 -7.31 -10.34 7.84
C LEU A 135 -5.85 -9.94 7.80
N ASN A 136 -5.29 -9.72 6.60
CA ASN A 136 -3.92 -9.25 6.42
C ASN A 136 -3.76 -7.79 6.88
N VAL A 137 -4.75 -6.92 6.69
CA VAL A 137 -4.77 -5.57 7.30
C VAL A 137 -4.64 -5.68 8.82
N TYR A 138 -5.42 -6.55 9.46
CA TYR A 138 -5.36 -6.77 10.90
C TYR A 138 -4.01 -7.36 11.35
N ARG A 139 -3.45 -8.32 10.60
CA ARG A 139 -2.12 -8.92 10.88
C ARG A 139 -1.00 -7.90 10.76
N ALA A 140 -1.03 -7.08 9.71
CA ALA A 140 -0.08 -5.99 9.51
C ALA A 140 -0.16 -4.95 10.65
N SER A 141 -1.37 -4.57 11.07
CA SER A 141 -1.57 -3.67 12.21
C SER A 141 -0.99 -4.24 13.52
N LYS A 142 -1.11 -5.56 13.73
CA LYS A 142 -0.47 -6.21 14.90
C LYS A 142 1.05 -6.14 14.85
N LEU A 143 1.66 -6.42 13.69
CA LEU A 143 3.11 -6.30 13.51
C LEU A 143 3.57 -4.84 13.68
N SER A 144 2.79 -3.88 13.15
CA SER A 144 3.04 -2.45 13.35
C SER A 144 3.18 -2.09 14.84
N ASN A 145 2.25 -2.56 15.66
CA ASN A 145 2.28 -2.31 17.11
C ASN A 145 3.40 -3.08 17.82
N GLU A 146 3.65 -4.33 17.42
CA GLU A 146 4.67 -5.21 18.02
C GLU A 146 6.09 -4.61 17.94
N PHE A 147 6.41 -3.99 16.79
CA PHE A 147 7.73 -3.42 16.50
C PHE A 147 7.75 -1.89 16.44
N ASN A 148 6.63 -1.23 16.77
CA ASN A 148 6.48 0.23 16.67
C ASN A 148 6.83 0.81 15.29
N LEU A 149 6.36 0.13 14.21
CA LEU A 149 6.73 0.45 12.83
C LEU A 149 5.85 1.53 12.18
N ASN A 150 4.70 1.83 12.80
CA ASN A 150 3.73 2.81 12.29
C ASN A 150 3.35 2.60 10.81
N PHE A 151 3.03 1.35 10.44
CA PHE A 151 2.70 1.02 9.05
C PHE A 151 1.55 1.85 8.49
N ILE A 152 1.74 2.34 7.27
CA ILE A 152 0.69 2.83 6.39
C ILE A 152 0.21 1.63 5.58
N ILE A 153 -1.04 1.20 5.76
CA ILE A 153 -1.48 -0.11 5.28
C ILE A 153 -2.39 0.04 4.06
N LYS A 154 -1.96 -0.52 2.93
CA LYS A 154 -2.83 -0.65 1.76
C LYS A 154 -3.83 -1.76 2.02
N GLY A 155 -5.11 -1.37 2.08
CA GLY A 155 -6.23 -2.25 2.30
C GLY A 155 -6.82 -2.83 1.00
N SER A 156 -7.94 -3.53 1.16
CA SER A 156 -8.63 -4.28 0.10
C SER A 156 -9.88 -3.59 -0.45
N GLY A 157 -10.34 -2.50 0.16
CA GLY A 157 -11.63 -1.86 -0.13
C GLY A 157 -12.82 -2.51 0.60
N LYS A 158 -12.57 -3.41 1.59
CA LYS A 158 -13.58 -4.09 2.42
C LYS A 158 -13.44 -3.78 3.91
N GLU A 159 -12.79 -2.70 4.26
CA GLU A 159 -12.45 -2.32 5.65
C GLU A 159 -13.70 -2.05 6.49
N TYR A 160 -14.82 -1.69 5.85
CA TYR A 160 -16.13 -1.53 6.51
C TYR A 160 -16.58 -2.79 7.30
N GLU A 161 -16.07 -3.97 6.93
CA GLU A 161 -16.39 -5.21 7.65
C GLU A 161 -15.70 -5.32 9.02
N ASN A 162 -14.60 -4.60 9.25
CA ASN A 162 -13.72 -4.73 10.42
C ASN A 162 -13.41 -3.41 11.12
N VAL A 163 -14.26 -2.40 10.98
CA VAL A 163 -14.01 -1.05 11.52
C VAL A 163 -13.71 -1.05 13.03
N ARG A 164 -14.40 -1.90 13.82
CA ARG A 164 -14.16 -2.00 15.27
C ARG A 164 -12.71 -2.43 15.58
N GLU A 165 -12.19 -3.37 14.83
CA GLU A 165 -10.84 -3.88 15.04
C GLU A 165 -9.80 -2.87 14.53
N LEU A 166 -10.07 -2.23 13.39
CA LEU A 166 -9.19 -1.21 12.82
C LEU A 166 -9.05 0.01 13.74
N LYS A 167 -10.11 0.41 14.43
CA LYS A 167 -10.08 1.49 15.43
C LYS A 167 -9.11 1.26 16.60
N LYS A 168 -8.73 0.02 16.88
CA LYS A 168 -7.77 -0.30 17.93
C LYS A 168 -6.33 0.04 17.53
N PHE A 169 -6.11 0.32 16.25
CA PHE A 169 -4.81 0.64 15.68
C PHE A 169 -4.83 2.05 15.10
N SER A 170 -3.74 2.77 15.24
CA SER A 170 -3.60 4.14 14.73
C SER A 170 -3.05 4.22 13.31
N ASN A 171 -3.12 3.12 12.55
CA ASN A 171 -2.57 3.06 11.21
C ASN A 171 -3.37 3.94 10.23
N THR A 172 -2.66 4.69 9.39
CA THR A 172 -3.25 5.29 8.18
C THR A 172 -3.45 4.21 7.12
N LEU A 173 -4.58 4.25 6.42
CA LEU A 173 -4.90 3.28 5.39
C LEU A 173 -4.72 3.87 3.98
N ILE A 174 -4.45 3.02 3.00
CA ILE A 174 -4.53 3.36 1.58
C ILE A 174 -5.62 2.49 0.98
N ILE A 175 -6.71 3.12 0.52
CA ILE A 175 -7.90 2.40 0.10
C ILE A 175 -8.08 2.48 -1.42
N PRO A 176 -8.14 1.34 -2.11
CA PRO A 176 -8.47 1.30 -3.53
C PRO A 176 -9.96 1.58 -3.75
N VAL A 177 -10.26 2.37 -4.78
CA VAL A 177 -11.64 2.64 -5.23
C VAL A 177 -12.04 1.70 -6.39
N ASN A 178 -11.65 0.45 -6.26
CA ASN A 178 -11.93 -0.61 -7.22
C ASN A 178 -13.28 -1.27 -6.89
N PHE A 179 -14.38 -0.60 -7.27
CA PHE A 179 -15.71 -1.11 -6.97
C PHE A 179 -16.13 -2.22 -7.94
N PRO A 180 -16.82 -3.27 -7.44
CA PRO A 180 -17.33 -4.31 -8.30
C PRO A 180 -18.41 -3.75 -9.25
N LYS A 181 -18.42 -4.28 -10.48
CA LYS A 181 -19.46 -3.95 -11.45
C LYS A 181 -20.79 -4.59 -11.08
N PRO A 182 -21.92 -4.02 -11.52
CA PRO A 182 -23.22 -4.67 -11.39
C PRO A 182 -23.19 -6.08 -11.99
N PHE A 183 -23.88 -7.01 -11.35
CA PHE A 183 -24.04 -8.36 -11.88
C PHE A 183 -25.07 -8.37 -13.02
N ASP A 184 -24.80 -9.15 -14.04
CA ASP A 184 -25.78 -9.43 -15.09
C ASP A 184 -26.83 -10.40 -14.55
N VAL A 185 -28.02 -9.88 -14.30
CA VAL A 185 -29.17 -10.65 -13.77
C VAL A 185 -30.13 -11.09 -14.87
N SER A 186 -29.83 -10.85 -16.15
CA SER A 186 -30.68 -11.27 -17.28
C SER A 186 -30.75 -12.77 -17.45
N ASN A 187 -29.73 -13.50 -16.96
CA ASN A 187 -29.65 -14.96 -17.06
C ASN A 187 -29.91 -15.62 -15.70
N SER A 188 -31.06 -16.27 -15.56
CA SER A 188 -31.46 -16.93 -14.31
C SER A 188 -30.45 -17.95 -13.79
N LYS A 189 -29.78 -18.71 -14.69
CA LYS A 189 -28.75 -19.68 -14.29
C LYS A 189 -27.49 -19.06 -13.70
N LEU A 190 -27.20 -17.79 -14.01
CA LEU A 190 -26.11 -17.03 -13.42
C LEU A 190 -26.53 -16.46 -12.07
N ASN A 191 -27.78 -16.10 -11.89
CA ASN A 191 -28.31 -15.57 -10.63
C ASN A 191 -28.18 -16.58 -9.49
N ASP A 192 -28.43 -17.85 -9.75
CA ASP A 192 -28.32 -18.93 -8.75
C ASP A 192 -26.88 -19.15 -8.25
N LYS A 193 -25.88 -18.65 -8.99
CA LYS A 193 -24.46 -18.72 -8.61
C LYS A 193 -23.97 -17.51 -7.80
N LEU A 194 -24.77 -16.44 -7.69
CA LEU A 194 -24.40 -15.26 -6.93
C LEU A 194 -24.50 -15.53 -5.43
N THR A 195 -23.40 -15.34 -4.74
CA THR A 195 -23.38 -15.46 -3.28
C THR A 195 -23.85 -14.15 -2.63
N ILE A 196 -24.46 -14.27 -1.46
CA ILE A 196 -24.88 -13.11 -0.66
C ILE A 196 -23.69 -12.18 -0.31
N ASN A 197 -22.49 -12.75 -0.17
CA ASN A 197 -21.27 -11.97 0.10
C ASN A 197 -20.87 -11.12 -1.11
N GLN A 198 -21.03 -11.62 -2.34
CA GLN A 198 -20.79 -10.84 -3.56
C GLN A 198 -21.77 -9.67 -3.67
N LEU A 199 -23.06 -9.92 -3.40
CA LEU A 199 -24.08 -8.87 -3.42
C LEU A 199 -23.84 -7.82 -2.32
N ARG A 200 -23.50 -8.24 -1.13
CA ARG A 200 -23.14 -7.32 -0.02
C ARG A 200 -21.92 -6.48 -0.38
N TYR A 201 -20.89 -7.08 -0.94
CA TYR A 201 -19.70 -6.34 -1.36
C TYR A 201 -20.06 -5.32 -2.44
N TRP A 202 -20.80 -5.70 -3.48
CA TRP A 202 -21.23 -4.78 -4.52
C TRP A 202 -22.01 -3.58 -3.95
N ASN A 203 -22.90 -3.83 -2.99
CA ASN A 203 -23.72 -2.79 -2.37
C ASN A 203 -22.91 -1.89 -1.42
N GLN A 204 -21.99 -2.45 -0.62
CA GLN A 204 -21.29 -1.74 0.45
C GLN A 204 -19.97 -1.11 0.02
N ALA A 205 -19.30 -1.62 -1.02
CA ALA A 205 -17.98 -1.13 -1.43
C ALA A 205 -17.93 0.39 -1.67
N PRO A 206 -18.93 1.03 -2.30
CA PRO A 206 -18.91 2.49 -2.49
C PRO A 206 -19.03 3.29 -1.18
N ALA A 207 -19.64 2.71 -0.14
CA ALA A 207 -19.82 3.35 1.16
C ALA A 207 -18.60 3.18 2.09
N ASN A 208 -17.62 2.32 1.73
CA ASN A 208 -16.48 1.98 2.57
C ASN A 208 -15.75 3.24 3.11
N LEU A 209 -15.40 4.17 2.22
CA LEU A 209 -14.68 5.39 2.59
C LEU A 209 -15.47 6.29 3.55
N GLY A 210 -16.77 6.46 3.31
CA GLY A 210 -17.65 7.22 4.22
C GLY A 210 -17.81 6.55 5.59
N ILE A 211 -17.77 5.21 5.65
CA ILE A 211 -17.78 4.47 6.90
C ILE A 211 -16.48 4.67 7.67
N LEU A 212 -15.31 4.65 6.99
CA LEU A 212 -14.01 4.92 7.61
C LEU A 212 -13.95 6.35 8.16
N GLU A 213 -14.36 7.34 7.37
CA GLU A 213 -14.45 8.75 7.81
C GLU A 213 -15.28 8.91 9.07
N LYS A 214 -16.54 8.40 9.08
CA LYS A 214 -17.42 8.45 10.25
C LYS A 214 -16.84 7.80 11.49
N ASN A 215 -15.89 6.91 11.33
CA ASN A 215 -15.21 6.22 12.41
C ASN A 215 -13.87 6.84 12.80
N GLY A 216 -13.48 7.97 12.19
CA GLY A 216 -12.23 8.68 12.48
C GLY A 216 -10.97 7.94 12.05
N ILE A 217 -11.08 7.02 11.08
CA ILE A 217 -9.94 6.29 10.53
C ILE A 217 -9.35 7.11 9.38
N SER A 218 -8.06 7.47 9.50
CA SER A 218 -7.34 8.20 8.46
C SER A 218 -7.05 7.31 7.26
N PHE A 219 -7.23 7.84 6.04
CA PHE A 219 -6.92 7.10 4.82
C PHE A 219 -6.56 8.02 3.65
N SER A 220 -5.79 7.49 2.72
CA SER A 220 -5.60 8.01 1.37
C SER A 220 -6.29 7.12 0.34
N ILE A 221 -6.53 7.66 -0.86
CA ILE A 221 -7.22 6.96 -1.95
C ILE A 221 -6.22 6.62 -3.05
N THR A 222 -6.27 5.38 -3.54
CA THR A 222 -5.40 4.92 -4.63
C THR A 222 -6.16 4.43 -5.85
N SER A 223 -5.56 4.61 -7.03
CA SER A 223 -6.01 4.00 -8.29
C SER A 223 -5.44 2.59 -8.49
N SER A 224 -4.69 2.06 -7.54
CA SER A 224 -4.18 0.69 -7.56
C SER A 224 -5.34 -0.30 -7.77
N ASP A 225 -5.06 -1.40 -8.47
CA ASP A 225 -5.99 -2.48 -8.77
C ASP A 225 -7.18 -2.09 -9.70
N LEU A 226 -7.29 -0.84 -10.13
CA LEU A 226 -8.23 -0.44 -11.18
C LEU A 226 -7.75 -0.93 -12.54
N LYS A 227 -8.55 -1.79 -13.19
CA LYS A 227 -8.29 -2.24 -14.57
C LYS A 227 -8.34 -1.09 -15.57
N ASN A 228 -9.30 -0.18 -15.40
CA ASN A 228 -9.45 1.02 -16.21
C ASN A 228 -9.20 2.26 -15.34
N LYS A 229 -8.01 2.86 -15.44
CA LYS A 229 -7.63 4.04 -14.67
C LYS A 229 -8.58 5.25 -14.87
N LYS A 230 -9.24 5.35 -16.01
CA LYS A 230 -10.21 6.43 -16.30
C LYS A 230 -11.43 6.40 -15.37
N GLU A 231 -11.74 5.27 -14.75
CA GLU A 231 -12.84 5.14 -13.80
C GLU A 231 -12.52 5.73 -12.41
N PHE A 232 -11.27 6.14 -12.15
CA PHE A 232 -10.82 6.60 -10.84
C PHE A 232 -11.69 7.75 -10.28
N LEU A 233 -11.75 8.87 -10.98
CA LEU A 233 -12.51 10.03 -10.50
C LEU A 233 -14.01 9.76 -10.42
N SER A 234 -14.57 8.94 -11.33
CA SER A 234 -15.98 8.55 -11.25
C SER A 234 -16.27 7.69 -10.02
N ASN A 235 -15.32 6.82 -9.64
CA ASN A 235 -15.44 6.00 -8.43
C ASN A 235 -15.29 6.85 -7.15
N VAL A 236 -14.40 7.84 -7.13
CA VAL A 236 -14.32 8.80 -6.01
C VAL A 236 -15.64 9.55 -5.86
N ARG A 237 -16.23 10.07 -6.95
CA ARG A 237 -17.54 10.71 -6.91
C ARG A 237 -18.66 9.75 -6.46
N LYS A 238 -18.57 8.48 -6.83
CA LYS A 238 -19.49 7.45 -6.34
C LYS A 238 -19.35 7.24 -4.83
N ALA A 239 -18.14 7.25 -4.28
CA ALA A 239 -17.92 7.18 -2.83
C ALA A 239 -18.52 8.41 -2.11
N ILE A 240 -18.36 9.61 -2.67
CA ILE A 240 -18.97 10.85 -2.13
C ILE A 240 -20.51 10.70 -2.09
N LYS A 241 -21.13 10.24 -3.17
CA LYS A 241 -22.57 9.97 -3.20
C LYS A 241 -23.04 8.91 -2.17
N ASN A 242 -22.11 8.07 -1.70
CA ASN A 242 -22.37 7.01 -0.71
C ASN A 242 -21.86 7.36 0.71
N GLY A 243 -21.64 8.65 0.99
CA GLY A 243 -21.46 9.14 2.35
C GLY A 243 -20.06 9.58 2.73
N LEU A 244 -19.10 9.63 1.79
CA LEU A 244 -17.82 10.30 1.97
C LEU A 244 -18.00 11.82 1.79
N SER A 245 -17.44 12.65 2.67
CA SER A 245 -17.46 14.10 2.46
C SER A 245 -16.51 14.54 1.36
N GLU A 246 -16.85 15.62 0.64
CA GLU A 246 -15.98 16.18 -0.39
C GLU A 246 -14.64 16.65 0.19
N LYS A 247 -14.66 17.25 1.38
CA LYS A 247 -13.45 17.69 2.07
C LYS A 247 -12.51 16.53 2.32
N THR A 248 -13.00 15.46 2.96
CA THR A 248 -12.17 14.27 3.23
C THR A 248 -11.70 13.58 1.96
N ALA A 249 -12.51 13.59 0.88
CA ALA A 249 -12.07 13.07 -0.42
C ALA A 249 -10.87 13.86 -0.99
N ILE A 250 -10.88 15.19 -0.88
CA ILE A 250 -9.76 16.04 -1.31
C ILE A 250 -8.54 15.80 -0.41
N ASP A 251 -8.72 15.81 0.91
CA ASP A 251 -7.63 15.57 1.87
C ASP A 251 -6.97 14.19 1.62
N ALA A 252 -7.77 13.16 1.35
CA ALA A 252 -7.31 11.80 1.05
C ALA A 252 -6.59 11.66 -0.31
N LEU A 253 -6.73 12.62 -1.21
CA LEU A 253 -6.05 12.68 -2.51
C LEU A 253 -4.82 13.60 -2.51
N THR A 254 -4.67 14.46 -1.51
CA THR A 254 -3.64 15.53 -1.48
C THR A 254 -2.82 15.51 -0.19
N ILE A 255 -3.36 16.02 0.90
CA ILE A 255 -2.63 16.27 2.16
C ILE A 255 -2.23 14.94 2.82
N ILE A 256 -3.16 14.00 2.96
CA ILE A 256 -2.90 12.74 3.67
C ILE A 256 -1.80 11.91 2.98
N PRO A 257 -1.84 11.66 1.64
CA PRO A 257 -0.75 10.96 0.98
C PRO A 257 0.58 11.72 1.01
N ALA A 258 0.60 13.06 0.90
CA ALA A 258 1.81 13.85 0.99
C ALA A 258 2.47 13.75 2.38
N SER A 259 1.69 13.90 3.45
CA SER A 259 2.16 13.73 4.83
C SER A 259 2.62 12.31 5.10
N SER A 260 1.97 11.30 4.49
CA SER A 260 2.35 9.89 4.66
C SER A 260 3.76 9.56 4.14
N ILE A 261 4.31 10.39 3.28
CA ILE A 261 5.66 10.26 2.72
C ILE A 261 6.60 11.41 3.10
N ASN A 262 6.19 12.23 4.09
CA ASN A 262 6.95 13.40 4.58
C ASN A 262 7.27 14.43 3.48
N LEU A 263 6.36 14.64 2.52
CA LEU A 263 6.48 15.60 1.42
C LEU A 263 5.40 16.69 1.43
N ASP A 264 4.70 16.86 2.53
CA ASP A 264 3.62 17.87 2.72
C ASP A 264 4.11 19.32 2.73
N HIS A 265 5.43 19.52 2.81
CA HIS A 265 6.10 20.83 2.79
C HIS A 265 6.72 21.17 1.42
N LYS A 266 6.62 20.30 0.42
CA LYS A 266 7.11 20.49 -0.95
C LYS A 266 5.96 20.71 -1.92
#